data_a172369931fd25ab4271306747f72d18
#
_entry.id   a172369931fd25ab4271306747f72d18
#
_cell.length_a   1.000
_cell.length_b   1.000
_cell.length_c   1.000
_cell.angle_alpha   90.00
_cell.angle_beta   90.00
_cell.angle_gamma   90.00
#
_symmetry.space_group_name_H-M   'P 1'
#
loop_
_entity.id
_entity.type
_entity.pdbx_description
1 polymer ?
#
loop_
_entity_poly.entity_id
_entity_poly.type
_entity_poly.pdbx_seq_one_letter_code
_entity_poly.pdbx_strand_id
1 'polypeptide(L)'
;MEKRVRLILGLACGCLAGAAQANDFGITAKLGTLGMGVEGIFGLTDQFNARLGFNRFDFDRTETIDDIKYNLDLKLKTVSLLADWHPFGSAFRFTAGLMNNGNELSGASATDGLTVGDTFYPDVGLNAKLDFDATSPYLGIGWGNALAADKGWGFNMDLGVLYQGSGNVTLIPTGANASLVSPADIAAEEQRFEDDIKNYKYYPVFSFGVSYKF
;
A
#
# COMPACT_ATOMS: atom_id res chain seq x y z
N MET A 1 19.04 -7.07 -2.99
CA MET A 1 18.02 -7.00 -1.93
C MET A 1 18.57 -6.56 -0.56
N GLU A 2 19.68 -7.13 -0.06
CA GLU A 2 20.23 -6.81 1.29
C GLU A 2 20.61 -5.35 1.53
N LYS A 3 21.16 -4.63 0.56
CA LYS A 3 21.60 -3.22 0.76
C LYS A 3 20.44 -2.24 0.98
N ARG A 4 19.26 -2.51 0.40
CA ARG A 4 18.08 -1.64 0.54
C ARG A 4 17.38 -1.82 1.88
N VAL A 5 17.36 -3.05 2.40
CA VAL A 5 16.83 -3.36 3.74
C VAL A 5 17.67 -2.70 4.84
N ARG A 6 19.00 -2.65 4.68
CA ARG A 6 19.90 -1.99 5.63
C ARG A 6 19.73 -0.47 5.69
N LEU A 7 19.37 0.17 4.58
CA LEU A 7 19.12 1.61 4.57
C LEU A 7 17.82 1.97 5.32
N ILE A 8 16.78 1.18 5.14
CA ILE A 8 15.47 1.38 5.83
C ILE A 8 15.64 1.11 7.34
N LEU A 9 16.40 0.07 7.71
CA LEU A 9 16.70 -0.21 9.13
C LEU A 9 17.55 0.89 9.78
N GLY A 10 18.50 1.49 9.03
CA GLY A 10 19.33 2.58 9.51
C GLY A 10 18.54 3.87 9.76
N LEU A 11 17.54 4.21 8.90
CA LEU A 11 16.67 5.35 9.13
C LEU A 11 15.72 5.12 10.31
N ALA A 12 15.16 3.91 10.44
CA ALA A 12 14.31 3.54 11.57
C ALA A 12 15.07 3.62 12.91
N CYS A 13 16.34 3.21 12.94
CA CYS A 13 17.19 3.27 14.14
C CYS A 13 17.55 4.72 14.52
N GLY A 14 17.73 5.62 13.53
CA GLY A 14 17.95 7.06 13.77
C GLY A 14 16.72 7.77 14.36
N CYS A 15 15.52 7.40 13.91
CA CYS A 15 14.26 7.92 14.46
C CYS A 15 13.98 7.39 15.88
N LEU A 16 14.35 6.16 16.19
CA LEU A 16 14.22 5.59 17.54
C LEU A 16 15.18 6.22 18.56
N ALA A 17 16.37 6.65 18.13
CA ALA A 17 17.29 7.38 19.00
C ALA A 17 16.80 8.80 19.34
N GLY A 18 16.05 9.45 18.43
CA GLY A 18 15.36 10.71 18.72
C GLY A 18 14.12 10.54 19.60
N ALA A 19 13.44 9.41 19.51
CA ALA A 19 12.25 9.09 20.31
C ALA A 19 12.56 8.89 21.82
N ALA A 20 13.82 8.63 22.17
CA ALA A 20 14.23 8.54 23.60
C ALA A 20 14.16 9.89 24.33
N GLN A 21 13.98 11.00 23.62
CA GLN A 21 13.77 12.33 24.20
C GLN A 21 12.36 12.90 23.88
N ALA A 22 11.52 12.12 23.18
CA ALA A 22 10.14 12.51 22.91
C ALA A 22 9.36 12.50 24.24
N ASN A 23 9.03 13.67 24.74
CA ASN A 23 8.21 13.82 25.95
C ASN A 23 6.74 13.42 25.70
N ASP A 24 6.35 13.32 24.42
CA ASP A 24 4.98 13.08 23.99
C ASP A 24 4.89 11.87 23.05
N PHE A 25 4.03 10.93 23.45
CA PHE A 25 3.73 9.73 22.68
C PHE A 25 2.22 9.49 22.60
N GLY A 26 1.78 9.06 21.43
CA GLY A 26 0.39 8.68 21.18
C GLY A 26 0.27 7.46 20.27
N ILE A 27 -0.89 6.83 20.33
CA ILE A 27 -1.26 5.73 19.43
C ILE A 27 -2.54 6.11 18.72
N THR A 28 -2.64 5.78 17.44
CA THR A 28 -3.85 5.94 16.63
C THR A 28 -4.30 4.60 16.08
N ALA A 29 -5.59 4.31 16.18
CA ALA A 29 -6.28 3.32 15.36
C ALA A 29 -6.98 4.04 14.21
N LYS A 30 -6.83 3.56 12.97
CA LYS A 30 -7.36 4.21 11.77
C LYS A 30 -7.99 3.25 10.78
N LEU A 31 -8.91 3.80 9.98
CA LEU A 31 -9.54 3.17 8.83
C LEU A 31 -9.36 4.06 7.61
N GLY A 32 -9.17 3.47 6.44
CA GLY A 32 -9.01 4.26 5.23
C GLY A 32 -8.85 3.41 3.98
N THR A 33 -8.46 4.06 2.90
CA THR A 33 -8.23 3.39 1.60
C THR A 33 -7.09 2.37 1.63
N LEU A 34 -6.17 2.47 2.59
CA LEU A 34 -5.11 1.49 2.84
C LEU A 34 -5.54 0.37 3.82
N GLY A 35 -6.84 0.31 4.17
CA GLY A 35 -7.40 -0.65 5.11
C GLY A 35 -7.42 -0.16 6.56
N MET A 36 -7.45 -1.11 7.49
CA MET A 36 -7.37 -0.86 8.93
C MET A 36 -5.92 -0.78 9.37
N GLY A 37 -5.63 0.12 10.30
CA GLY A 37 -4.24 0.27 10.76
C GLY A 37 -4.10 0.84 12.15
N VAL A 38 -2.84 0.78 12.60
CA VAL A 38 -2.40 1.41 13.84
C VAL A 38 -1.15 2.24 13.57
N GLU A 39 -1.00 3.35 14.28
CA GLU A 39 0.16 4.23 14.20
C GLU A 39 0.65 4.59 15.59
N GLY A 40 1.97 4.55 15.80
CA GLY A 40 2.64 5.24 16.89
C GLY A 40 3.03 6.65 16.45
N ILE A 41 2.77 7.64 17.30
CA ILE A 41 3.07 9.05 17.06
C ILE A 41 4.05 9.52 18.12
N PHE A 42 5.13 10.17 17.69
CA PHE A 42 6.21 10.65 18.53
C PHE A 42 6.40 12.14 18.30
N GLY A 43 6.26 12.94 19.34
CA GLY A 43 6.55 14.37 19.29
C GLY A 43 8.06 14.61 19.19
N LEU A 44 8.50 15.29 18.14
CA LEU A 44 9.89 15.68 17.96
C LEU A 44 10.13 17.11 18.44
N THR A 45 9.19 17.99 18.16
CA THR A 45 9.13 19.39 18.60
C THR A 45 7.66 19.80 18.69
N ASP A 46 7.38 21.02 19.15
CA ASP A 46 6.01 21.58 19.22
C ASP A 46 5.30 21.60 17.85
N GLN A 47 6.06 21.57 16.73
CA GLN A 47 5.52 21.63 15.39
C GLN A 47 5.78 20.38 14.56
N PHE A 48 6.65 19.48 14.98
CA PHE A 48 7.01 18.30 14.21
C PHE A 48 6.77 17.02 14.99
N ASN A 49 6.09 16.08 14.33
CA ASN A 49 5.88 14.72 14.81
C ASN A 49 6.45 13.70 13.82
N ALA A 50 6.87 12.54 14.33
CA ALA A 50 7.13 11.36 13.53
C ALA A 50 6.01 10.35 13.75
N ARG A 51 5.59 9.66 12.68
CA ARG A 51 4.60 8.57 12.74
C ARG A 51 5.17 7.29 12.15
N LEU A 52 5.00 6.19 12.88
CA LEU A 52 5.27 4.84 12.39
C LEU A 52 3.95 4.08 12.34
N GLY A 53 3.54 3.64 11.16
CA GLY A 53 2.24 3.03 10.93
C GLY A 53 2.31 1.66 10.27
N PHE A 54 1.29 0.87 10.52
CA PHE A 54 1.01 -0.39 9.85
C PHE A 54 -0.46 -0.45 9.47
N ASN A 55 -0.76 -0.77 8.21
CA ASN A 55 -2.13 -0.99 7.73
C ASN A 55 -2.24 -2.34 7.05
N ARG A 56 -3.43 -2.94 7.16
CA ARG A 56 -3.76 -4.20 6.50
C ARG A 56 -5.25 -4.26 6.15
N PHE A 57 -5.52 -4.85 4.99
CA PHE A 57 -6.84 -5.28 4.57
C PHE A 57 -6.71 -6.43 3.59
N ASP A 58 -7.43 -7.51 3.82
CA ASP A 58 -7.50 -8.66 2.92
C ASP A 58 -8.96 -8.81 2.50
N PHE A 59 -9.22 -8.94 1.21
CA PHE A 59 -10.54 -9.12 0.64
C PHE A 59 -10.50 -10.14 -0.48
N ASP A 60 -11.19 -11.25 -0.26
CA ASP A 60 -11.31 -12.35 -1.21
C ASP A 60 -12.73 -12.37 -1.77
N ARG A 61 -12.87 -12.45 -3.07
CA ARG A 61 -14.16 -12.56 -3.73
C ARG A 61 -14.11 -13.54 -4.89
N THR A 62 -15.07 -14.47 -4.88
CA THR A 62 -15.34 -15.34 -6.02
C THR A 62 -16.57 -14.85 -6.75
N GLU A 63 -16.42 -14.48 -8.00
CA GLU A 63 -17.52 -14.10 -8.91
C GLU A 63 -17.65 -15.14 -10.00
N THR A 64 -18.89 -15.41 -10.42
CA THR A 64 -19.18 -16.24 -11.59
C THR A 64 -19.84 -15.34 -12.62
N ILE A 65 -19.17 -15.13 -13.75
CA ILE A 65 -19.66 -14.34 -14.88
C ILE A 65 -19.70 -15.28 -16.09
N ASP A 66 -20.85 -15.44 -16.71
CA ASP A 66 -21.07 -16.31 -17.88
C ASP A 66 -20.55 -17.75 -17.65
N ASP A 67 -20.87 -18.34 -16.47
CA ASP A 67 -20.42 -19.65 -16.00
C ASP A 67 -18.91 -19.79 -15.74
N ILE A 68 -18.12 -18.72 -15.91
CA ILE A 68 -16.69 -18.70 -15.62
C ILE A 68 -16.47 -18.15 -14.19
N LYS A 69 -15.74 -18.92 -13.38
CA LYS A 69 -15.36 -18.51 -12.02
C LYS A 69 -14.11 -17.66 -12.04
N TYR A 70 -14.24 -16.44 -11.53
CA TYR A 70 -13.11 -15.52 -11.28
C TYR A 70 -12.89 -15.43 -9.78
N ASN A 71 -11.70 -15.76 -9.34
CA ASN A 71 -11.27 -15.53 -7.97
C ASN A 71 -10.42 -14.25 -7.96
N LEU A 72 -10.84 -13.26 -7.18
CA LEU A 72 -10.14 -12.02 -7.00
C LEU A 72 -9.71 -11.90 -5.54
N ASP A 73 -8.41 -11.73 -5.34
CA ASP A 73 -7.79 -11.50 -4.04
C ASP A 73 -7.18 -10.10 -4.01
N LEU A 74 -7.67 -9.22 -3.15
CA LEU A 74 -7.08 -7.92 -2.87
C LEU A 74 -6.41 -7.96 -1.50
N LYS A 75 -5.10 -7.77 -1.47
CA LYS A 75 -4.31 -7.65 -0.25
C LYS A 75 -3.71 -6.25 -0.17
N LEU A 76 -4.10 -5.51 0.84
CA LEU A 76 -3.48 -4.23 1.18
C LEU A 76 -2.61 -4.43 2.42
N LYS A 77 -1.33 -4.09 2.31
CA LYS A 77 -0.38 -4.17 3.41
C LYS A 77 0.64 -3.06 3.28
N THR A 78 0.64 -2.13 4.21
CA THR A 78 1.61 -1.04 4.19
C THR A 78 2.27 -0.85 5.55
N VAL A 79 3.55 -0.49 5.52
CA VAL A 79 4.29 0.03 6.67
C VAL A 79 4.71 1.45 6.32
N SER A 80 4.41 2.42 7.16
CA SER A 80 4.68 3.84 6.88
C SER A 80 5.62 4.44 7.91
N LEU A 81 6.52 5.30 7.42
CA LEU A 81 7.33 6.22 8.22
C LEU A 81 7.07 7.62 7.69
N LEU A 82 6.39 8.44 8.48
CA LEU A 82 5.89 9.75 8.09
C LEU A 82 6.40 10.82 9.06
N ALA A 83 6.57 12.02 8.53
CA ALA A 83 6.82 13.24 9.30
C ALA A 83 5.64 14.19 9.09
N ASP A 84 5.13 14.73 10.18
CA ASP A 84 4.09 15.75 10.19
C ASP A 84 4.69 17.09 10.56
N TRP A 85 4.28 18.13 9.84
CA TRP A 85 4.57 19.51 10.17
C TRP A 85 3.28 20.27 10.43
N HIS A 86 3.17 20.85 11.63
CA HIS A 86 2.07 21.68 12.09
C HIS A 86 2.45 23.17 12.03
N PRO A 87 2.36 23.85 10.85
CA PRO A 87 2.90 25.20 10.65
C PRO A 87 2.25 26.26 11.54
N PHE A 88 1.03 26.02 11.99
CA PHE A 88 0.25 26.96 12.78
C PHE A 88 0.13 26.52 14.25
N GLY A 89 0.85 25.49 14.68
CA GLY A 89 0.66 24.90 16.01
C GLY A 89 -0.77 24.39 16.28
N SER A 90 -1.55 24.15 15.22
CA SER A 90 -2.96 23.77 15.28
C SER A 90 -3.17 22.32 14.83
N ALA A 91 -4.44 21.93 14.68
CA ALA A 91 -4.81 20.61 14.16
C ALA A 91 -4.37 20.37 12.71
N PHE A 92 -4.20 21.40 11.88
CA PHE A 92 -3.78 21.25 10.50
C PHE A 92 -2.31 20.84 10.41
N ARG A 93 -2.01 19.90 9.50
CA ARG A 93 -0.63 19.46 9.25
C ARG A 93 -0.38 19.17 7.77
N PHE A 94 0.86 19.34 7.37
CA PHE A 94 1.44 18.71 6.17
C PHE A 94 2.14 17.42 6.58
N THR A 95 2.01 16.40 5.74
CA THR A 95 2.61 15.09 5.99
C THR A 95 3.44 14.67 4.79
N ALA A 96 4.65 14.21 5.03
CA ALA A 96 5.51 13.62 4.02
C ALA A 96 6.21 12.38 4.58
N GLY A 97 6.54 11.43 3.73
CA GLY A 97 7.31 10.27 4.15
C GLY A 97 7.39 9.15 3.13
N LEU A 98 7.71 7.98 3.62
CA LEU A 98 7.85 6.77 2.82
C LEU A 98 6.93 5.69 3.36
N MET A 99 6.35 4.92 2.44
CA MET A 99 5.60 3.72 2.76
C MET A 99 6.23 2.52 2.07
N ASN A 100 6.40 1.43 2.80
CA ASN A 100 6.63 0.13 2.20
C ASN A 100 5.28 -0.39 1.73
N ASN A 101 5.12 -0.46 0.41
CA ASN A 101 3.88 -0.85 -0.26
C ASN A 101 3.93 -2.34 -0.61
N GLY A 102 3.16 -3.13 0.10
CA GLY A 102 2.93 -4.53 -0.16
C GLY A 102 1.50 -4.81 -0.66
N ASN A 103 0.88 -3.82 -1.33
CA ASN A 103 -0.43 -3.99 -1.93
C ASN A 103 -0.32 -4.90 -3.15
N GLU A 104 -1.24 -5.86 -3.24
CA GLU A 104 -1.26 -6.88 -4.28
C GLU A 104 -2.72 -7.14 -4.68
N LEU A 105 -2.95 -7.20 -5.98
CA LEU A 105 -4.19 -7.70 -6.56
C LEU A 105 -3.88 -8.98 -7.33
N SER A 106 -4.55 -10.07 -7.01
CA SER A 106 -4.41 -11.34 -7.73
C SER A 106 -5.75 -11.79 -8.29
N GLY A 107 -5.69 -12.47 -9.43
CA GLY A 107 -6.87 -13.04 -10.07
C GLY A 107 -6.54 -14.37 -10.73
N ALA A 108 -7.53 -15.26 -10.78
CA ALA A 108 -7.42 -16.52 -11.51
C ALA A 108 -8.59 -16.66 -12.49
N SER A 109 -8.30 -17.01 -13.74
CA SER A 109 -9.31 -17.37 -14.73
C SER A 109 -9.59 -18.89 -14.71
N ALA A 110 -10.76 -19.29 -15.24
CA ALA A 110 -11.03 -20.68 -15.56
C ALA A 110 -10.05 -21.23 -16.61
N THR A 111 -9.96 -22.55 -16.67
CA THR A 111 -9.03 -23.26 -17.59
C THR A 111 -9.74 -23.75 -18.87
N ASP A 112 -10.74 -23.01 -19.33
CA ASP A 112 -11.57 -23.40 -20.49
C ASP A 112 -10.92 -23.04 -21.84
N GLY A 113 -9.72 -22.49 -21.79
CA GLY A 113 -8.98 -21.96 -22.93
C GLY A 113 -9.11 -20.43 -23.04
N LEU A 114 -8.03 -19.78 -23.43
CA LEU A 114 -8.00 -18.34 -23.64
C LEU A 114 -6.93 -17.93 -24.66
N THR A 115 -7.04 -16.71 -25.16
CA THR A 115 -6.02 -16.09 -25.99
C THR A 115 -5.00 -15.42 -25.10
N VAL A 116 -3.71 -15.76 -25.31
CA VAL A 116 -2.56 -15.15 -24.65
C VAL A 116 -1.67 -14.56 -25.72
N GLY A 117 -1.38 -13.29 -25.65
CA GLY A 117 -0.79 -12.58 -26.78
C GLY A 117 -1.77 -12.58 -27.97
N ASP A 118 -1.35 -13.14 -29.10
CA ASP A 118 -2.18 -13.29 -30.29
C ASP A 118 -2.58 -14.76 -30.59
N THR A 119 -2.28 -15.69 -29.66
CA THR A 119 -2.46 -17.12 -29.84
C THR A 119 -3.53 -17.69 -28.90
N PHE A 120 -4.48 -18.46 -29.45
CA PHE A 120 -5.46 -19.19 -28.63
C PHE A 120 -4.89 -20.51 -28.12
N TYR A 121 -5.00 -20.74 -26.82
CA TYR A 121 -4.58 -21.95 -26.12
C TYR A 121 -5.77 -22.65 -25.50
N PRO A 122 -6.17 -23.84 -25.97
CA PRO A 122 -7.25 -24.62 -25.35
C PRO A 122 -6.79 -25.21 -24.01
N ASP A 123 -7.72 -25.38 -23.07
CA ASP A 123 -7.48 -25.94 -21.74
C ASP A 123 -6.39 -25.18 -20.94
N VAL A 124 -6.29 -23.88 -21.15
CA VAL A 124 -5.39 -22.97 -20.44
C VAL A 124 -6.20 -21.91 -19.71
N GLY A 125 -5.79 -21.60 -18.49
CA GLY A 125 -6.17 -20.44 -17.70
C GLY A 125 -4.95 -19.63 -17.32
N LEU A 126 -5.16 -18.47 -16.69
CA LEU A 126 -4.09 -17.62 -16.17
C LEU A 126 -4.35 -17.28 -14.70
N ASN A 127 -3.29 -17.37 -13.90
CA ASN A 127 -3.20 -16.66 -12.63
C ASN A 127 -2.47 -15.33 -12.89
N ALA A 128 -3.16 -14.24 -12.61
CA ALA A 128 -2.61 -12.89 -12.75
C ALA A 128 -2.31 -12.30 -11.37
N LYS A 129 -1.18 -11.61 -11.27
CA LYS A 129 -0.77 -10.86 -10.10
C LYS A 129 -0.34 -9.46 -10.52
N LEU A 130 -0.88 -8.45 -9.84
CA LEU A 130 -0.47 -7.05 -9.98
C LEU A 130 0.12 -6.58 -8.65
N ASP A 131 1.33 -6.08 -8.68
CA ASP A 131 1.97 -5.39 -7.56
C ASP A 131 2.64 -4.09 -8.03
N PHE A 132 3.15 -3.31 -7.08
CA PHE A 132 3.72 -1.99 -7.33
C PHE A 132 5.08 -1.85 -6.62
N ASP A 133 5.74 -0.71 -6.83
CA ASP A 133 7.02 -0.43 -6.18
C ASP A 133 6.92 -0.58 -4.66
N ALA A 134 7.82 -1.38 -4.08
CA ALA A 134 7.83 -1.66 -2.65
C ALA A 134 8.12 -0.43 -1.79
N THR A 135 8.79 0.60 -2.32
CA THR A 135 9.08 1.84 -1.60
C THR A 135 8.41 3.00 -2.31
N SER A 136 7.41 3.55 -1.68
CA SER A 136 6.50 4.54 -2.26
C SER A 136 6.55 5.84 -1.44
N PRO A 137 6.94 6.98 -2.03
CA PRO A 137 6.82 8.29 -1.40
C PRO A 137 5.35 8.65 -1.16
N TYR A 138 5.09 9.30 -0.03
CA TYR A 138 3.78 9.80 0.36
C TYR A 138 3.83 11.29 0.63
N LEU A 139 2.83 12.03 0.15
CA LEU A 139 2.57 13.42 0.49
C LEU A 139 1.09 13.61 0.81
N GLY A 140 0.80 14.41 1.83
CA GLY A 140 -0.58 14.65 2.23
C GLY A 140 -0.75 15.84 3.14
N ILE A 141 -2.01 16.09 3.45
CA ILE A 141 -2.45 17.04 4.46
C ILE A 141 -3.31 16.28 5.48
N GLY A 142 -3.38 16.79 6.69
CA GLY A 142 -4.22 16.18 7.72
C GLY A 142 -4.80 17.18 8.67
N TRP A 143 -5.80 16.70 9.40
CA TRP A 143 -6.42 17.41 10.51
C TRP A 143 -6.42 16.52 11.73
N GLY A 144 -6.11 17.12 12.86
CA GLY A 144 -5.93 16.47 14.15
C GLY A 144 -4.45 16.49 14.56
N ASN A 145 -4.21 16.90 15.81
CA ASN A 145 -2.91 16.77 16.44
C ASN A 145 -3.09 15.89 17.68
N ALA A 146 -2.68 14.63 17.53
CA ALA A 146 -2.82 13.63 18.58
C ALA A 146 -2.04 13.98 19.86
N LEU A 147 -1.04 14.87 19.73
CA LEU A 147 -0.17 15.26 20.84
C LEU A 147 -0.44 16.68 21.38
N ALA A 148 -1.46 17.39 20.87
CA ALA A 148 -1.77 18.76 21.29
C ALA A 148 -2.37 18.85 22.71
N ALA A 149 -3.09 17.81 23.15
CA ALA A 149 -3.62 17.74 24.51
C ALA A 149 -2.56 17.20 25.47
N ASP A 150 -2.67 17.54 26.77
CA ASP A 150 -1.76 16.98 27.78
C ASP A 150 -1.89 15.47 27.89
N LYS A 151 -3.12 14.95 27.83
CA LYS A 151 -3.45 13.53 27.83
C LYS A 151 -4.89 13.33 27.35
N GLY A 152 -5.17 12.26 26.59
CA GLY A 152 -6.54 11.88 26.26
C GLY A 152 -6.78 11.51 24.80
N TRP A 153 -8.06 11.49 24.45
CA TRP A 153 -8.53 11.09 23.13
C TRP A 153 -8.53 12.25 22.14
N GLY A 154 -8.22 11.93 20.88
CA GLY A 154 -8.29 12.84 19.76
C GLY A 154 -8.79 12.15 18.51
N PHE A 155 -9.17 12.95 17.51
CA PHE A 155 -9.53 12.47 16.17
C PHE A 155 -8.53 13.01 15.18
N ASN A 156 -8.26 12.24 14.15
CA ASN A 156 -7.42 12.67 13.05
C ASN A 156 -7.96 12.18 11.72
N MET A 157 -7.62 12.93 10.68
CA MET A 157 -7.96 12.63 9.31
C MET A 157 -6.75 12.95 8.42
N ASP A 158 -6.47 12.09 7.47
CA ASP A 158 -5.44 12.29 6.45
C ASP A 158 -6.05 12.24 5.05
N LEU A 159 -5.58 13.13 4.18
CA LEU A 159 -5.83 13.12 2.75
C LEU A 159 -4.49 13.29 2.04
N GLY A 160 -4.15 12.35 1.18
CA GLY A 160 -2.87 12.41 0.51
C GLY A 160 -2.78 11.51 -0.71
N VAL A 161 -1.57 11.43 -1.23
CA VAL A 161 -1.25 10.64 -2.42
C VAL A 161 0.00 9.81 -2.14
N LEU A 162 -0.10 8.53 -2.43
CA LEU A 162 1.01 7.60 -2.46
C LEU A 162 1.47 7.44 -3.90
N TYR A 163 2.73 7.76 -4.20
CA TYR A 163 3.32 7.45 -5.49
C TYR A 163 3.82 6.02 -5.46
N GLN A 164 3.04 5.11 -6.08
CA GLN A 164 3.30 3.67 -6.04
C GLN A 164 4.11 3.15 -7.23
N GLY A 165 4.54 4.04 -8.14
CA GLY A 165 5.29 3.65 -9.32
C GLY A 165 4.42 2.99 -10.39
N SER A 166 5.07 2.31 -11.32
CA SER A 166 4.39 1.52 -12.35
C SER A 166 3.93 0.18 -11.76
N GLY A 167 2.75 -0.28 -12.19
CA GLY A 167 2.30 -1.63 -11.88
C GLY A 167 3.18 -2.66 -12.58
N ASN A 168 3.45 -3.75 -11.90
CA ASN A 168 4.15 -4.91 -12.42
C ASN A 168 3.17 -6.07 -12.47
N VAL A 169 2.94 -6.61 -13.66
CA VAL A 169 2.02 -7.71 -13.89
C VAL A 169 2.82 -8.99 -14.07
N THR A 170 2.39 -10.04 -13.41
CA THR A 170 2.95 -11.39 -13.57
C THR A 170 1.83 -12.34 -13.93
N LEU A 171 1.97 -13.06 -15.04
CA LEU A 171 1.03 -14.03 -15.55
C LEU A 171 1.62 -15.43 -15.46
N ILE A 172 0.89 -16.35 -14.85
CA ILE A 172 1.28 -17.76 -14.71
C ILE A 172 0.22 -18.62 -15.38
N PRO A 173 0.54 -19.28 -16.50
CA PRO A 173 -0.36 -20.22 -17.14
C PRO A 173 -0.74 -21.38 -16.23
N THR A 174 -2.00 -21.80 -16.28
CA THR A 174 -2.57 -22.95 -15.56
C THR A 174 -3.38 -23.82 -16.51
N GLY A 175 -3.77 -24.99 -16.08
CA GLY A 175 -4.52 -25.96 -16.91
C GLY A 175 -3.66 -27.05 -17.54
N ALA A 176 -4.28 -27.94 -18.28
CA ALA A 176 -3.62 -29.11 -18.85
C ALA A 176 -2.54 -28.76 -19.91
N ASN A 177 -2.78 -27.67 -20.64
CA ASN A 177 -1.90 -27.20 -21.72
C ASN A 177 -1.03 -26.00 -21.33
N ALA A 178 -0.90 -25.67 -20.03
CA ALA A 178 -0.11 -24.55 -19.54
C ALA A 178 1.34 -24.53 -20.07
N SER A 179 1.97 -25.72 -20.23
CA SER A 179 3.34 -25.85 -20.73
C SER A 179 3.50 -25.53 -22.22
N LEU A 180 2.40 -25.43 -22.96
CA LEU A 180 2.41 -25.10 -24.39
C LEU A 180 2.38 -23.59 -24.61
N VAL A 181 2.06 -22.79 -23.61
CA VAL A 181 2.01 -21.33 -23.73
C VAL A 181 3.41 -20.79 -23.92
N SER A 182 3.59 -20.04 -25.01
CA SER A 182 4.88 -19.44 -25.35
C SER A 182 5.27 -18.36 -24.30
N PRO A 183 6.52 -18.37 -23.82
CA PRO A 183 7.02 -17.27 -22.97
C PRO A 183 6.92 -15.90 -23.64
N ALA A 184 7.00 -15.85 -24.98
CA ALA A 184 6.86 -14.60 -25.74
C ALA A 184 5.42 -14.07 -25.69
N ASP A 185 4.42 -14.96 -25.77
CA ASP A 185 3.01 -14.59 -25.69
C ASP A 185 2.66 -14.11 -24.26
N ILE A 186 3.21 -14.76 -23.23
CA ILE A 186 3.07 -14.31 -21.85
C ILE A 186 3.64 -12.92 -21.67
N ALA A 187 4.89 -12.68 -22.10
CA ALA A 187 5.53 -11.36 -21.97
C ALA A 187 4.78 -10.28 -22.76
N ALA A 188 4.23 -10.59 -23.94
CA ALA A 188 3.42 -9.66 -24.70
C ALA A 188 2.12 -9.30 -23.98
N GLU A 189 1.48 -10.27 -23.33
CA GLU A 189 0.25 -10.06 -22.58
C GLU A 189 0.50 -9.27 -21.27
N GLU A 190 1.57 -9.60 -20.53
CA GLU A 190 2.00 -8.83 -19.36
C GLU A 190 2.23 -7.36 -19.73
N GLN A 191 2.94 -7.10 -20.83
CA GLN A 191 3.19 -5.73 -21.30
C GLN A 191 1.91 -5.00 -21.70
N ARG A 192 0.93 -5.66 -22.31
CA ARG A 192 -0.39 -5.07 -22.62
C ARG A 192 -1.09 -4.61 -21.33
N PHE A 193 -1.16 -5.48 -20.34
CA PHE A 193 -1.76 -5.13 -19.04
C PHE A 193 -1.02 -3.99 -18.36
N GLU A 194 0.32 -3.99 -18.35
CA GLU A 194 1.12 -2.91 -17.79
C GLU A 194 0.90 -1.58 -18.53
N ASP A 195 0.75 -1.61 -19.85
CA ASP A 195 0.42 -0.43 -20.65
C ASP A 195 -0.96 0.14 -20.34
N ASP A 196 -1.94 -0.71 -20.06
CA ASP A 196 -3.30 -0.29 -19.70
C ASP A 196 -3.33 0.39 -18.31
N ILE A 197 -2.48 -0.08 -17.39
CA ILE A 197 -2.42 0.45 -16.02
C ILE A 197 -1.33 1.50 -15.78
N LYS A 198 -0.51 1.86 -16.79
CA LYS A 198 0.63 2.79 -16.65
C LYS A 198 0.32 4.16 -16.07
N ASN A 199 -0.95 4.59 -16.11
CA ASN A 199 -1.41 5.86 -15.56
C ASN A 199 -1.81 5.79 -14.09
N TYR A 200 -1.92 4.58 -13.51
CA TYR A 200 -2.34 4.39 -12.11
C TYR A 200 -1.15 4.42 -11.12
N LYS A 201 -0.22 5.37 -11.35
CA LYS A 201 0.98 5.55 -10.50
C LYS A 201 0.70 6.22 -9.16
N TYR A 202 -0.45 6.87 -9.04
CA TYR A 202 -0.84 7.64 -7.87
C TYR A 202 -2.03 7.00 -7.18
N TYR A 203 -1.84 6.57 -5.95
CA TYR A 203 -2.89 5.98 -5.13
C TYR A 203 -3.43 7.02 -4.15
N PRO A 204 -4.73 7.38 -4.22
CA PRO A 204 -5.33 8.33 -3.29
C PRO A 204 -5.46 7.70 -1.91
N VAL A 205 -4.91 8.36 -0.91
CA VAL A 205 -4.98 7.93 0.48
C VAL A 205 -5.93 8.84 1.25
N PHE A 206 -6.97 8.25 1.78
CA PHE A 206 -7.86 8.87 2.74
C PHE A 206 -7.91 7.98 3.99
N SER A 207 -7.77 8.57 5.17
CA SER A 207 -7.96 7.85 6.43
C SER A 207 -8.60 8.72 7.50
N PHE A 208 -9.31 8.05 8.40
CA PHE A 208 -9.87 8.61 9.61
C PHE A 208 -9.44 7.75 10.79
N GLY A 209 -9.05 8.38 11.89
CA GLY A 209 -8.54 7.69 13.06
C GLY A 209 -8.94 8.30 14.38
N VAL A 210 -8.85 7.48 15.41
CA VAL A 210 -8.97 7.86 16.81
C VAL A 210 -7.61 7.64 17.46
N SER A 211 -7.11 8.67 18.12
CA SER A 211 -5.83 8.68 18.80
C SER A 211 -6.00 8.79 20.32
N TYR A 212 -4.99 8.30 21.02
CA TYR A 212 -4.85 8.49 22.46
C TYR A 212 -3.42 8.90 22.79
N LYS A 213 -3.25 10.02 23.50
CA LYS A 213 -1.97 10.48 24.06
C LYS A 213 -1.85 10.00 25.51
N PHE A 214 -0.67 9.54 25.88
CA PHE A 214 -0.34 9.01 27.21
C PHE A 214 0.26 10.05 28.13
#